data_1fc8399857b3112ffc0545fb5ff17bb7
#
_entry.id   1fc8399857b3112ffc0545fb5ff17bb7
#
_cell.length_a   1.000
_cell.length_b   1.000
_cell.length_c   1.000
_cell.angle_alpha   90.00
_cell.angle_beta   90.00
_cell.angle_gamma   90.00
#
_symmetry.space_group_name_H-M   'P 1'
#
loop_
_entity.id
_entity.type
_entity.pdbx_description
1 polymer ?
#
loop_
_entity_poly.entity_id
_entity_poly.type
_entity_poly.pdbx_seq_one_letter_code
_entity_poly.pdbx_strand_id
1 'polypeptide(L)'
;IDVESAKAKSGEDFEIDDDFVEEIPIEDFGRRNVINLKQNLNQKIREIEKEITFNYYKDLVGEIVVGEIYQLKPKSILLIHNGNEVIFPKNEQIAKERYKKGDTIRAIIKSVEKRQSGPPVVIASRADEQFLYKLFELEIPEIYDGIIEVKGIARFAGERAKIAVTSNDDRIDAVGACVGMKGIRIHSIVRELNNENIDVINYSEDPSTFISRALAPAKLLDIDIDNENKVAKIYSEEDQIRLIIGKEGQNIKLASKLTGFQIDVDRLQNEEKDEDVEDEDEDIESEEMTDEETTETPETEEVKSEETVSDEAPAAEETTEEETPAEDTDKKEEAVNESEDK
;
A
#
# COMPACT_ATOMS: atom_id res chain seq x y z
N ILE A 1 -12.97 -56.65 13.48
CA ILE A 1 -13.64 -57.94 13.24
C ILE A 1 -12.62 -59.01 13.58
N ASP A 2 -13.07 -60.19 14.12
CA ASP A 2 -12.16 -61.31 14.37
C ASP A 2 -11.85 -62.07 13.09
N VAL A 3 -10.70 -62.73 13.03
CA VAL A 3 -10.18 -63.38 11.82
C VAL A 3 -11.15 -64.51 11.31
N GLU A 4 -11.80 -65.19 12.21
CA GLU A 4 -12.82 -66.24 11.86
C GLU A 4 -14.04 -65.62 11.18
N SER A 5 -14.52 -64.46 11.65
CA SER A 5 -15.63 -63.75 11.05
C SER A 5 -15.28 -63.10 9.72
N ALA A 6 -14.05 -62.62 9.57
CA ALA A 6 -13.55 -62.05 8.32
C ALA A 6 -13.45 -63.16 7.25
N LYS A 7 -12.87 -64.31 7.59
CA LYS A 7 -12.78 -65.50 6.72
C LYS A 7 -14.17 -66.03 6.32
N ALA A 8 -15.12 -66.05 7.24
CA ALA A 8 -16.48 -66.50 6.94
C ALA A 8 -17.24 -65.58 5.97
N LYS A 9 -16.90 -64.31 5.91
CA LYS A 9 -17.54 -63.32 5.05
C LYS A 9 -16.90 -63.15 3.68
N SER A 10 -15.59 -63.15 3.61
CA SER A 10 -14.87 -62.96 2.33
C SER A 10 -14.47 -64.24 1.63
N GLY A 11 -14.31 -65.35 2.37
CA GLY A 11 -13.78 -66.61 1.84
C GLY A 11 -12.26 -66.66 1.69
N GLU A 12 -11.56 -65.59 2.12
CA GLU A 12 -10.10 -65.49 2.06
C GLU A 12 -9.47 -65.68 3.44
N ASP A 13 -8.23 -66.12 3.50
CA ASP A 13 -7.47 -66.27 4.73
C ASP A 13 -6.87 -64.91 5.14
N PHE A 14 -7.18 -64.46 6.37
CA PHE A 14 -6.66 -63.20 6.96
C PHE A 14 -5.72 -63.54 8.11
N GLU A 15 -4.67 -62.74 8.24
CA GLU A 15 -3.81 -62.71 9.43
C GLU A 15 -4.21 -61.57 10.37
N ILE A 16 -3.66 -61.58 11.58
CA ILE A 16 -3.88 -60.50 12.56
C ILE A 16 -3.22 -59.26 12.01
N ASP A 17 -3.96 -58.15 11.99
CA ASP A 17 -3.60 -56.81 11.43
C ASP A 17 -3.81 -56.66 9.90
N ASP A 18 -4.40 -57.64 9.21
CA ASP A 18 -4.80 -57.46 7.80
C ASP A 18 -6.08 -56.59 7.72
N ASP A 19 -6.11 -55.73 6.70
CA ASP A 19 -7.25 -54.85 6.42
C ASP A 19 -8.39 -55.66 5.81
N PHE A 20 -9.55 -55.71 6.51
CA PHE A 20 -10.79 -56.32 6.03
C PHE A 20 -11.71 -55.30 5.40
N VAL A 21 -11.97 -55.41 4.08
CA VAL A 21 -12.89 -54.52 3.36
C VAL A 21 -14.20 -55.22 3.07
N GLU A 22 -15.29 -54.73 3.57
CA GLU A 22 -16.65 -55.21 3.30
C GLU A 22 -17.43 -54.16 2.50
N GLU A 23 -17.88 -54.52 1.31
CA GLU A 23 -18.77 -53.66 0.53
C GLU A 23 -20.19 -53.75 1.06
N ILE A 24 -20.68 -52.65 1.60
CA ILE A 24 -22.05 -52.56 2.10
C ILE A 24 -22.88 -51.79 1.07
N PRO A 25 -23.90 -52.39 0.45
CA PRO A 25 -24.75 -51.70 -0.52
C PRO A 25 -25.53 -50.54 0.18
N ILE A 26 -25.66 -49.42 -0.55
CA ILE A 26 -26.32 -48.21 -0.02
C ILE A 26 -27.77 -48.49 0.40
N GLU A 27 -28.41 -49.51 -0.17
CA GLU A 27 -29.79 -49.93 0.10
C GLU A 27 -29.98 -50.44 1.55
N ASP A 28 -28.93 -51.00 2.16
CA ASP A 28 -28.93 -51.50 3.53
C ASP A 28 -28.80 -50.37 4.57
N PHE A 29 -28.40 -49.18 4.11
CA PHE A 29 -28.40 -47.99 4.96
C PHE A 29 -29.81 -47.40 5.02
N GLY A 30 -30.37 -47.29 6.20
CA GLY A 30 -31.62 -46.56 6.40
C GLY A 30 -31.47 -45.11 5.89
N ARG A 31 -32.50 -44.55 5.24
CA ARG A 31 -32.51 -43.19 4.62
C ARG A 31 -31.89 -42.08 5.50
N ARG A 32 -32.08 -42.19 6.82
CA ARG A 32 -31.54 -41.25 7.81
C ARG A 32 -30.02 -41.32 7.89
N ASN A 33 -29.44 -42.52 7.84
CA ASN A 33 -28.01 -42.73 7.88
C ASN A 33 -27.31 -42.22 6.62
N VAL A 34 -27.95 -42.40 5.46
CA VAL A 34 -27.44 -41.86 4.18
C VAL A 34 -27.39 -40.32 4.21
N ILE A 35 -28.42 -39.66 4.79
CA ILE A 35 -28.40 -38.18 4.94
C ILE A 35 -27.31 -37.75 5.91
N ASN A 36 -27.14 -38.44 7.05
CA ASN A 36 -26.08 -38.12 8.01
C ASN A 36 -24.67 -38.32 7.40
N LEU A 37 -24.48 -39.43 6.65
CA LEU A 37 -23.20 -39.65 5.95
C LEU A 37 -22.87 -38.53 4.96
N LYS A 38 -23.87 -38.11 4.15
CA LYS A 38 -23.69 -36.98 3.21
C LYS A 38 -23.35 -35.69 3.96
N GLN A 39 -23.98 -35.42 5.08
CA GLN A 39 -23.67 -34.21 5.89
C GLN A 39 -22.27 -34.29 6.47
N ASN A 40 -21.87 -35.43 7.05
CA ASN A 40 -20.52 -35.64 7.59
C ASN A 40 -19.45 -35.51 6.50
N LEU A 41 -19.69 -36.13 5.32
CA LEU A 41 -18.77 -36.01 4.19
C LEU A 41 -18.60 -34.57 3.73
N ASN A 42 -19.71 -33.84 3.55
CA ASN A 42 -19.68 -32.44 3.19
C ASN A 42 -18.95 -31.58 4.24
N GLN A 43 -19.11 -31.91 5.52
CA GLN A 43 -18.38 -31.25 6.59
C GLN A 43 -16.89 -31.51 6.50
N LYS A 44 -16.48 -32.75 6.30
CA LYS A 44 -15.06 -33.15 6.15
C LYS A 44 -14.42 -32.52 4.92
N ILE A 45 -15.12 -32.47 3.79
CA ILE A 45 -14.63 -31.78 2.58
C ILE A 45 -14.39 -30.30 2.90
N ARG A 46 -15.34 -29.62 3.53
CA ARG A 46 -15.16 -28.20 3.91
C ARG A 46 -14.02 -27.97 4.91
N GLU A 47 -13.77 -28.91 5.84
CA GLU A 47 -12.64 -28.83 6.77
C GLU A 47 -11.31 -28.92 5.99
N ILE A 48 -11.19 -29.85 5.04
CA ILE A 48 -10.01 -29.99 4.19
C ILE A 48 -9.82 -28.76 3.29
N GLU A 49 -10.88 -28.27 2.64
CA GLU A 49 -10.84 -27.06 1.82
C GLU A 49 -10.35 -25.84 2.62
N LYS A 50 -10.79 -25.71 3.86
CA LYS A 50 -10.33 -24.65 4.77
C LYS A 50 -8.85 -24.77 5.09
N GLU A 51 -8.36 -25.97 5.34
CA GLU A 51 -6.94 -26.18 5.65
C GLU A 51 -6.06 -25.90 4.44
N ILE A 52 -6.45 -26.36 3.26
CA ILE A 52 -5.75 -26.09 2.01
C ILE A 52 -5.70 -24.58 1.76
N THR A 53 -6.85 -23.88 1.86
CA THR A 53 -6.95 -22.43 1.66
C THR A 53 -6.09 -21.68 2.68
N PHE A 54 -6.15 -22.08 3.96
CA PHE A 54 -5.36 -21.44 5.00
C PHE A 54 -3.85 -21.59 4.75
N ASN A 55 -3.38 -22.80 4.44
CA ASN A 55 -1.97 -23.06 4.18
C ASN A 55 -1.49 -22.30 2.93
N TYR A 56 -2.28 -22.31 1.87
CA TYR A 56 -1.99 -21.54 0.66
C TYR A 56 -1.76 -20.06 0.93
N TYR A 57 -2.70 -19.40 1.66
CA TYR A 57 -2.54 -17.97 1.96
C TYR A 57 -1.51 -17.70 3.06
N LYS A 58 -1.25 -18.65 3.94
CA LYS A 58 -0.19 -18.53 4.94
C LYS A 58 1.17 -18.38 4.28
N ASP A 59 1.42 -19.13 3.22
CA ASP A 59 2.66 -19.08 2.45
C ASP A 59 2.75 -17.79 1.60
N LEU A 60 1.61 -17.16 1.31
CA LEU A 60 1.53 -15.89 0.58
C LEU A 60 1.54 -14.65 1.50
N VAL A 61 1.66 -14.81 2.82
CA VAL A 61 1.79 -13.65 3.72
C VAL A 61 3.07 -12.88 3.39
N GLY A 62 2.92 -11.59 3.13
CA GLY A 62 4.01 -10.72 2.69
C GLY A 62 4.20 -10.69 1.17
N GLU A 63 3.42 -11.44 0.37
CA GLU A 63 3.50 -11.42 -1.09
C GLU A 63 2.36 -10.61 -1.72
N ILE A 64 2.63 -10.04 -2.90
CA ILE A 64 1.63 -9.31 -3.67
C ILE A 64 0.71 -10.27 -4.38
N VAL A 65 -0.58 -10.07 -4.21
CA VAL A 65 -1.65 -10.75 -4.93
C VAL A 65 -2.46 -9.77 -5.77
N VAL A 66 -3.04 -10.29 -6.84
CA VAL A 66 -3.94 -9.52 -7.72
C VAL A 66 -5.35 -10.01 -7.48
N GLY A 67 -6.22 -9.12 -7.01
CA GLY A 67 -7.62 -9.45 -6.73
C GLY A 67 -8.59 -8.54 -7.48
N GLU A 68 -9.74 -9.08 -7.85
CA GLU A 68 -10.85 -8.33 -8.42
C GLU A 68 -11.79 -7.85 -7.33
N ILE A 69 -12.22 -6.59 -7.37
CA ILE A 69 -13.18 -6.01 -6.43
C ILE A 69 -14.57 -6.58 -6.69
N TYR A 70 -15.01 -7.50 -5.83
CA TYR A 70 -16.32 -8.13 -5.93
C TYR A 70 -17.42 -7.29 -5.28
N GLN A 71 -17.18 -6.78 -4.07
CA GLN A 71 -18.17 -6.01 -3.31
C GLN A 71 -17.53 -4.93 -2.45
N LEU A 72 -18.14 -3.73 -2.51
CA LEU A 72 -17.81 -2.61 -1.62
C LEU A 72 -18.75 -2.64 -0.42
N LYS A 73 -18.19 -2.76 0.80
CA LYS A 73 -18.91 -2.67 2.08
C LYS A 73 -18.47 -1.42 2.84
N PRO A 74 -19.26 -0.86 3.76
CA PRO A 74 -18.91 0.38 4.46
C PRO A 74 -17.58 0.32 5.24
N LYS A 75 -17.19 -0.86 5.75
CA LYS A 75 -15.98 -1.06 6.57
C LYS A 75 -14.86 -1.81 5.87
N SER A 76 -15.14 -2.44 4.73
CA SER A 76 -14.16 -3.26 4.00
C SER A 76 -14.59 -3.46 2.55
N ILE A 77 -13.64 -3.74 1.71
CA ILE A 77 -13.84 -4.19 0.33
C ILE A 77 -13.61 -5.71 0.32
N LEU A 78 -14.41 -6.42 -0.44
CA LEU A 78 -14.23 -7.84 -0.68
C LEU A 78 -13.57 -8.00 -2.05
N LEU A 79 -12.42 -8.65 -2.04
CA LEU A 79 -11.67 -9.01 -3.26
C LEU A 79 -11.85 -10.50 -3.52
N ILE A 80 -11.83 -10.90 -4.77
CA ILE A 80 -11.74 -12.28 -5.19
C ILE A 80 -10.35 -12.54 -5.78
N HIS A 81 -9.63 -13.46 -5.19
CA HIS A 81 -8.35 -13.95 -5.65
C HIS A 81 -8.38 -15.48 -5.74
N ASN A 82 -8.14 -16.05 -6.93
CA ASN A 82 -8.19 -17.49 -7.17
C ASN A 82 -9.46 -18.17 -6.62
N GLY A 83 -10.63 -17.51 -6.77
CA GLY A 83 -11.92 -18.03 -6.30
C GLY A 83 -12.17 -17.90 -4.80
N ASN A 84 -11.22 -17.38 -4.03
CA ASN A 84 -11.33 -17.17 -2.59
C ASN A 84 -11.59 -15.70 -2.26
N GLU A 85 -12.33 -15.49 -1.17
CA GLU A 85 -12.61 -14.17 -0.65
C GLU A 85 -11.44 -13.63 0.18
N VAL A 86 -10.94 -12.44 -0.18
CA VAL A 86 -9.92 -11.70 0.55
C VAL A 86 -10.55 -10.41 1.05
N ILE A 87 -10.39 -10.13 2.34
CA ILE A 87 -10.94 -8.94 2.98
C ILE A 87 -9.90 -7.81 2.90
N PHE A 88 -10.34 -6.66 2.41
CA PHE A 88 -9.54 -5.45 2.33
C PHE A 88 -10.17 -4.37 3.21
N PRO A 89 -9.78 -4.27 4.49
CA PRO A 89 -10.37 -3.36 5.47
C PRO A 89 -10.08 -1.89 5.14
N LYS A 90 -10.94 -0.98 5.59
CA LYS A 90 -10.79 0.46 5.31
C LYS A 90 -9.49 1.07 5.82
N ASN A 91 -8.99 0.60 6.96
CA ASN A 91 -7.71 1.05 7.54
C ASN A 91 -6.48 0.57 6.76
N GLU A 92 -6.63 -0.43 5.91
CA GLU A 92 -5.57 -0.95 5.05
C GLU A 92 -5.65 -0.40 3.61
N GLN A 93 -6.64 0.46 3.34
CA GLN A 93 -6.85 1.13 2.05
C GLN A 93 -6.09 2.45 2.02
N ILE A 94 -5.70 2.87 0.82
CA ILE A 94 -5.16 4.20 0.57
C ILE A 94 -6.34 5.16 0.44
N ALA A 95 -6.42 6.17 1.33
CA ALA A 95 -7.58 7.05 1.44
C ALA A 95 -7.92 7.83 0.15
N LYS A 96 -6.90 8.11 -0.68
CA LYS A 96 -7.07 8.85 -1.95
C LYS A 96 -7.50 7.99 -3.11
N GLU A 97 -7.41 6.66 -2.99
CA GLU A 97 -7.80 5.74 -4.06
C GLU A 97 -9.32 5.59 -4.14
N ARG A 98 -9.81 5.49 -5.36
CA ARG A 98 -11.23 5.25 -5.64
C ARG A 98 -11.39 3.84 -6.18
N TYR A 99 -12.07 3.00 -5.44
CA TYR A 99 -12.31 1.61 -5.76
C TYR A 99 -13.70 1.42 -6.37
N LYS A 100 -13.80 0.68 -7.46
CA LYS A 100 -15.06 0.34 -8.13
C LYS A 100 -15.19 -1.17 -8.21
N LYS A 101 -16.44 -1.65 -8.23
CA LYS A 101 -16.70 -3.08 -8.47
C LYS A 101 -16.23 -3.47 -9.87
N GLY A 102 -15.50 -4.59 -9.96
CA GLY A 102 -14.92 -5.10 -11.19
C GLY A 102 -13.50 -4.59 -11.48
N ASP A 103 -13.00 -3.60 -10.70
CA ASP A 103 -11.60 -3.17 -10.83
C ASP A 103 -10.67 -4.26 -10.30
N THR A 104 -9.53 -4.42 -10.95
CA THR A 104 -8.46 -5.30 -10.50
C THR A 104 -7.41 -4.49 -9.76
N ILE A 105 -7.06 -4.92 -8.55
CA ILE A 105 -6.08 -4.24 -7.70
C ILE A 105 -4.98 -5.20 -7.25
N ARG A 106 -3.79 -4.66 -7.05
CA ARG A 106 -2.67 -5.33 -6.38
C ARG A 106 -2.72 -4.99 -4.89
N ALA A 107 -2.52 -5.98 -4.04
CA ALA A 107 -2.41 -5.79 -2.61
C ALA A 107 -1.51 -6.87 -2.01
N ILE A 108 -0.91 -6.58 -0.86
CA ILE A 108 -0.14 -7.58 -0.12
C ILE A 108 -1.08 -8.36 0.81
N ILE A 109 -0.83 -9.64 0.99
CA ILE A 109 -1.49 -10.41 2.05
C ILE A 109 -0.82 -10.07 3.38
N LYS A 110 -1.54 -9.36 4.24
CA LYS A 110 -1.04 -8.92 5.54
C LYS A 110 -1.10 -10.01 6.59
N SER A 111 -2.24 -10.69 6.67
CA SER A 111 -2.44 -11.77 7.65
C SER A 111 -3.51 -12.75 7.21
N VAL A 112 -3.42 -13.95 7.77
CA VAL A 112 -4.40 -15.02 7.56
C VAL A 112 -4.80 -15.58 8.91
N GLU A 113 -6.08 -15.63 9.20
CA GLU A 113 -6.62 -16.10 10.47
C GLU A 113 -7.56 -17.29 10.29
N LYS A 114 -7.38 -18.33 11.10
CA LYS A 114 -8.35 -19.46 11.15
C LYS A 114 -9.58 -19.03 11.92
N ARG A 115 -10.77 -19.25 11.34
CA ARG A 115 -12.04 -19.13 12.05
C ARG A 115 -12.51 -20.50 12.53
N GLN A 116 -13.15 -20.54 13.69
CA GLN A 116 -13.79 -21.77 14.19
C GLN A 116 -14.89 -22.23 13.23
N SER A 117 -15.68 -21.30 12.70
CA SER A 117 -16.74 -21.57 11.72
C SER A 117 -16.57 -20.72 10.47
N GLY A 118 -16.63 -21.33 9.28
CA GLY A 118 -16.48 -20.65 7.99
C GLY A 118 -15.05 -20.72 7.41
N PRO A 119 -14.81 -20.11 6.24
CA PRO A 119 -13.50 -20.07 5.59
C PRO A 119 -12.50 -19.23 6.40
N PRO A 120 -11.17 -19.40 6.19
CA PRO A 120 -10.18 -18.54 6.81
C PRO A 120 -10.37 -17.09 6.40
N VAL A 121 -9.99 -16.18 7.29
CA VAL A 121 -9.98 -14.74 7.01
C VAL A 121 -8.63 -14.37 6.46
N VAL A 122 -8.60 -13.90 5.22
CA VAL A 122 -7.41 -13.37 4.57
C VAL A 122 -7.55 -11.86 4.52
N ILE A 123 -6.56 -11.16 5.07
CA ILE A 123 -6.56 -9.69 5.11
C ILE A 123 -5.51 -9.18 4.12
N ALA A 124 -5.97 -8.35 3.19
CA ALA A 124 -5.11 -7.65 2.26
C ALA A 124 -4.85 -6.21 2.71
N SER A 125 -3.69 -5.66 2.34
CA SER A 125 -3.28 -4.29 2.61
C SER A 125 -2.61 -3.64 1.41
N ARG A 126 -2.87 -2.34 1.22
CA ARG A 126 -2.11 -1.44 0.35
C ARG A 126 -1.43 -0.33 1.15
N ALA A 127 -1.81 -0.18 2.43
CA ALA A 127 -1.25 0.81 3.33
C ALA A 127 0.02 0.34 4.04
N ASP A 128 0.30 -0.96 4.04
CA ASP A 128 1.44 -1.57 4.70
C ASP A 128 2.78 -1.16 4.04
N GLU A 129 3.84 -1.03 4.84
CA GLU A 129 5.19 -0.73 4.37
C GLU A 129 5.76 -1.87 3.53
N GLN A 130 5.40 -3.11 3.86
CA GLN A 130 5.80 -4.30 3.09
C GLN A 130 5.26 -4.28 1.66
N PHE A 131 4.09 -3.64 1.43
CA PHE A 131 3.57 -3.47 0.08
C PHE A 131 4.48 -2.60 -0.77
N LEU A 132 4.99 -1.50 -0.20
CA LEU A 132 5.96 -0.64 -0.87
C LEU A 132 7.28 -1.39 -1.13
N TYR A 133 7.78 -2.13 -0.14
CA TYR A 133 8.98 -2.98 -0.30
C TYR A 133 8.84 -3.94 -1.49
N LYS A 134 7.74 -4.68 -1.55
CA LYS A 134 7.49 -5.64 -2.62
C LYS A 134 7.31 -5.00 -4.00
N LEU A 135 6.78 -3.77 -4.07
CA LEU A 135 6.74 -3.01 -5.32
C LEU A 135 8.15 -2.63 -5.78
N PHE A 136 9.04 -2.25 -4.85
CA PHE A 136 10.44 -1.99 -5.15
C PHE A 136 11.15 -3.26 -5.63
N GLU A 137 10.94 -4.38 -4.96
CA GLU A 137 11.52 -5.69 -5.35
C GLU A 137 11.08 -6.13 -6.76
N LEU A 138 9.82 -5.87 -7.12
CA LEU A 138 9.29 -6.18 -8.46
C LEU A 138 9.83 -5.27 -9.58
N GLU A 139 10.02 -3.97 -9.29
CA GLU A 139 10.41 -2.99 -10.31
C GLU A 139 11.93 -2.87 -10.45
N ILE A 140 12.69 -3.24 -9.41
CA ILE A 140 14.13 -3.03 -9.32
C ILE A 140 14.84 -4.38 -9.18
N PRO A 141 15.38 -4.94 -10.28
CA PRO A 141 16.07 -6.23 -10.27
C PRO A 141 17.24 -6.28 -9.28
N GLU A 142 17.94 -5.17 -9.08
CA GLU A 142 19.08 -5.07 -8.19
C GLU A 142 18.69 -5.28 -6.71
N ILE A 143 17.43 -4.99 -6.33
CA ILE A 143 16.87 -5.31 -5.01
C ILE A 143 16.53 -6.80 -4.94
N TYR A 144 15.88 -7.32 -5.97
CA TYR A 144 15.52 -8.73 -6.05
C TYR A 144 16.77 -9.65 -6.01
N ASP A 145 17.85 -9.26 -6.68
CA ASP A 145 19.12 -9.97 -6.71
C ASP A 145 19.96 -9.76 -5.42
N GLY A 146 19.50 -8.92 -4.49
CA GLY A 146 20.19 -8.64 -3.23
C GLY A 146 21.45 -7.77 -3.37
N ILE A 147 21.68 -7.14 -4.50
CA ILE A 147 22.77 -6.18 -4.72
C ILE A 147 22.48 -4.89 -3.97
N ILE A 148 21.22 -4.45 -3.98
CA ILE A 148 20.73 -3.31 -3.21
C ILE A 148 19.86 -3.83 -2.08
N GLU A 149 20.16 -3.39 -0.87
CA GLU A 149 19.42 -3.74 0.32
C GLU A 149 18.60 -2.55 0.82
N VAL A 150 17.32 -2.79 1.13
CA VAL A 150 16.45 -1.81 1.77
C VAL A 150 16.62 -1.92 3.28
N LYS A 151 17.21 -0.89 3.90
CA LYS A 151 17.48 -0.83 5.34
C LYS A 151 16.28 -0.38 6.17
N GLY A 152 15.38 0.38 5.59
CA GLY A 152 14.18 0.83 6.29
C GLY A 152 13.20 1.53 5.37
N ILE A 153 11.94 1.50 5.80
CA ILE A 153 10.82 2.20 5.13
C ILE A 153 10.02 2.92 6.19
N ALA A 154 9.67 4.16 5.90
CA ALA A 154 8.69 4.93 6.66
C ALA A 154 7.65 5.48 5.69
N ARG A 155 6.36 5.23 5.97
CA ARG A 155 5.30 5.51 5.00
C ARG A 155 4.06 6.12 5.66
N PHE A 156 3.50 7.14 5.03
CA PHE A 156 2.12 7.58 5.18
C PHE A 156 1.39 7.26 3.88
N ALA A 157 0.65 6.17 3.88
CA ALA A 157 0.02 5.59 2.69
C ALA A 157 -0.82 6.61 1.91
N GLY A 158 -0.52 6.74 0.61
CA GLY A 158 -1.18 7.68 -0.30
C GLY A 158 -0.73 9.14 -0.18
N GLU A 159 0.28 9.44 0.64
CA GLU A 159 0.81 10.80 0.81
C GLU A 159 2.31 10.87 0.53
N ARG A 160 3.12 10.30 1.39
CA ARG A 160 4.57 10.31 1.25
C ARG A 160 5.21 9.11 1.92
N ALA A 161 6.28 8.59 1.32
CA ALA A 161 7.12 7.56 1.88
C ALA A 161 8.59 7.94 1.77
N LYS A 162 9.40 7.42 2.70
CA LYS A 162 10.86 7.49 2.65
C LYS A 162 11.40 6.07 2.73
N ILE A 163 12.34 5.75 1.86
CA ILE A 163 13.00 4.45 1.81
C ILE A 163 14.51 4.64 1.87
N ALA A 164 15.14 3.95 2.81
CA ALA A 164 16.58 3.94 2.96
C ALA A 164 17.17 2.71 2.28
N VAL A 165 18.09 2.92 1.35
CA VAL A 165 18.73 1.88 0.56
C VAL A 165 20.24 1.94 0.69
N THR A 166 20.89 0.80 0.58
CA THR A 166 22.35 0.68 0.52
C THR A 166 22.74 -0.30 -0.57
N SER A 167 23.89 -0.12 -1.17
CA SER A 167 24.44 -1.07 -2.13
C SER A 167 25.49 -1.95 -1.46
N ASN A 168 25.48 -3.24 -1.76
CA ASN A 168 26.51 -4.18 -1.38
C ASN A 168 27.69 -4.20 -2.37
N ASP A 169 27.56 -3.49 -3.52
CA ASP A 169 28.63 -3.28 -4.50
C ASP A 169 28.93 -1.78 -4.61
N ASP A 170 30.16 -1.38 -4.25
CA ASP A 170 30.60 0.03 -4.27
C ASP A 170 30.53 0.70 -5.64
N ARG A 171 30.43 -0.09 -6.72
CA ARG A 171 30.33 0.43 -8.09
C ARG A 171 28.91 0.80 -8.48
N ILE A 172 27.89 0.44 -7.67
CA ILE A 172 26.48 0.65 -7.96
C ILE A 172 25.94 1.73 -7.03
N ASP A 173 25.43 2.81 -7.61
CA ASP A 173 24.67 3.82 -6.88
C ASP A 173 23.27 3.28 -6.54
N ALA A 174 23.03 2.99 -5.27
CA ALA A 174 21.77 2.44 -4.81
C ALA A 174 20.56 3.34 -5.12
N VAL A 175 20.70 4.65 -4.92
CA VAL A 175 19.61 5.61 -5.19
C VAL A 175 19.39 5.75 -6.70
N GLY A 176 20.47 5.88 -7.47
CA GLY A 176 20.37 5.99 -8.92
C GLY A 176 19.73 4.77 -9.58
N ALA A 177 20.04 3.56 -9.11
CA ALA A 177 19.43 2.33 -9.59
C ALA A 177 17.93 2.23 -9.23
N CYS A 178 17.56 2.64 -8.01
CA CYS A 178 16.15 2.66 -7.58
C CYS A 178 15.32 3.70 -8.34
N VAL A 179 15.86 4.87 -8.59
CA VAL A 179 15.19 5.93 -9.35
C VAL A 179 15.10 5.56 -10.83
N GLY A 180 16.18 4.99 -11.37
CA GLY A 180 16.31 4.63 -12.78
C GLY A 180 16.54 5.83 -13.70
N MET A 181 16.82 5.56 -14.97
CA MET A 181 17.03 6.63 -15.96
C MET A 181 15.81 7.54 -16.07
N LYS A 182 16.01 8.85 -15.82
CA LYS A 182 14.93 9.86 -15.84
C LYS A 182 13.75 9.53 -14.91
N GLY A 183 13.98 8.73 -13.87
CA GLY A 183 12.97 8.40 -12.89
C GLY A 183 11.93 7.36 -13.35
N ILE A 184 12.18 6.61 -14.42
CA ILE A 184 11.17 5.69 -14.99
C ILE A 184 10.74 4.64 -13.96
N ARG A 185 11.69 4.01 -13.23
CA ARG A 185 11.39 2.95 -12.27
C ARG A 185 10.57 3.48 -11.09
N ILE A 186 11.02 4.56 -10.47
CA ILE A 186 10.29 5.16 -9.35
C ILE A 186 8.91 5.68 -9.76
N HIS A 187 8.76 6.22 -10.97
CA HIS A 187 7.46 6.67 -11.48
C HIS A 187 6.47 5.53 -11.72
N SER A 188 6.93 4.33 -12.05
CA SER A 188 6.09 3.13 -12.15
C SER A 188 5.45 2.83 -10.79
N ILE A 189 6.25 2.83 -9.72
CA ILE A 189 5.79 2.60 -8.35
C ILE A 189 4.86 3.71 -7.87
N VAL A 190 5.23 4.99 -8.11
CA VAL A 190 4.42 6.16 -7.76
C VAL A 190 3.04 6.10 -8.43
N ARG A 191 2.98 5.67 -9.69
CA ARG A 191 1.71 5.49 -10.42
C ARG A 191 0.86 4.39 -9.81
N GLU A 192 1.45 3.25 -9.45
CA GLU A 192 0.73 2.16 -8.77
C GLU A 192 0.11 2.62 -7.44
N LEU A 193 0.78 3.52 -6.72
CA LEU A 193 0.36 4.06 -5.42
C LEU A 193 -0.45 5.37 -5.52
N ASN A 194 -1.07 5.62 -6.67
CA ASN A 194 -1.92 6.80 -6.89
C ASN A 194 -1.23 8.14 -6.58
N ASN A 195 -0.01 8.32 -7.09
CA ASN A 195 0.84 9.50 -6.92
C ASN A 195 1.30 9.76 -5.45
N GLU A 196 1.62 8.70 -4.72
CA GLU A 196 2.34 8.80 -3.45
C GLU A 196 3.77 9.28 -3.71
N ASN A 197 4.22 10.34 -3.01
CA ASN A 197 5.59 10.84 -3.14
C ASN A 197 6.57 9.91 -2.45
N ILE A 198 7.60 9.46 -3.15
CA ILE A 198 8.58 8.52 -2.61
C ILE A 198 9.97 9.15 -2.65
N ASP A 199 10.58 9.31 -1.48
CA ASP A 199 11.95 9.78 -1.31
C ASP A 199 12.88 8.57 -1.10
N VAL A 200 13.79 8.35 -2.03
CA VAL A 200 14.84 7.31 -1.91
C VAL A 200 16.10 7.93 -1.34
N ILE A 201 16.62 7.34 -0.26
CA ILE A 201 17.70 7.90 0.56
C ILE A 201 18.82 6.88 0.68
N ASN A 202 20.07 7.31 0.48
CA ASN A 202 21.23 6.48 0.81
C ASN A 202 21.34 6.31 2.32
N TYR A 203 21.30 5.06 2.77
CA TYR A 203 21.56 4.70 4.16
C TYR A 203 23.01 5.08 4.56
N SER A 204 23.20 5.41 5.82
CA SER A 204 24.52 5.62 6.42
C SER A 204 24.52 5.03 7.83
N GLU A 205 25.62 4.43 8.22
CA GLU A 205 25.82 3.95 9.60
C GLU A 205 26.02 5.12 10.58
N ASP A 206 26.54 6.24 10.08
CA ASP A 206 26.64 7.47 10.85
C ASP A 206 25.27 8.13 11.01
N PRO A 207 24.75 8.24 12.26
CA PRO A 207 23.41 8.77 12.50
C PRO A 207 23.24 10.22 12.03
N SER A 208 24.28 11.06 12.16
CA SER A 208 24.22 12.46 11.74
C SER A 208 23.99 12.56 10.22
N THR A 209 24.80 11.85 9.47
CA THR A 209 24.69 11.79 8.01
C THR A 209 23.34 11.19 7.57
N PHE A 210 22.86 10.15 8.28
CA PHE A 210 21.60 9.51 7.92
C PHE A 210 20.39 10.41 8.20
N ILE A 211 20.36 11.10 9.35
CA ILE A 211 19.31 12.07 9.70
C ILE A 211 19.31 13.24 8.71
N SER A 212 20.50 13.76 8.37
CA SER A 212 20.64 14.84 7.38
C SER A 212 20.04 14.44 6.03
N ARG A 213 20.38 13.25 5.53
CA ARG A 213 19.82 12.72 4.28
C ARG A 213 18.31 12.46 4.38
N ALA A 214 17.83 11.98 5.54
CA ALA A 214 16.42 11.70 5.76
C ALA A 214 15.56 12.97 5.76
N LEU A 215 16.11 14.12 6.12
CA LEU A 215 15.42 15.41 6.13
C LEU A 215 15.53 16.20 4.82
N ALA A 216 16.26 15.68 3.85
CA ALA A 216 16.32 16.32 2.53
C ALA A 216 14.90 16.65 2.01
N PRO A 217 14.71 17.79 1.31
CA PRO A 217 15.73 18.70 0.76
C PRO A 217 16.23 19.81 1.70
N ALA A 218 15.80 19.81 2.98
CA ALA A 218 16.23 20.82 3.95
C ALA A 218 17.74 20.77 4.20
N LYS A 219 18.35 21.93 4.38
CA LYS A 219 19.75 22.07 4.76
C LYS A 219 19.85 22.25 6.26
N LEU A 220 20.69 21.46 6.89
CA LEU A 220 20.95 21.52 8.32
C LEU A 220 22.28 22.26 8.54
N LEU A 221 22.36 23.05 9.60
CA LEU A 221 23.59 23.72 10.01
C LEU A 221 24.40 22.85 10.94
N ASP A 222 23.75 22.29 11.96
CA ASP A 222 24.37 21.41 12.93
C ASP A 222 23.38 20.37 13.47
N ILE A 223 23.89 19.23 13.97
CA ILE A 223 23.09 18.16 14.52
C ILE A 223 23.77 17.66 15.79
N ASP A 224 23.10 17.80 16.93
CA ASP A 224 23.53 17.22 18.20
C ASP A 224 22.76 15.91 18.46
N ILE A 225 23.49 14.82 18.66
CA ILE A 225 22.90 13.47 18.75
C ILE A 225 23.16 12.86 20.11
N ASP A 226 22.08 12.60 20.81
CA ASP A 226 22.06 11.76 22.01
C ASP A 226 21.72 10.31 21.62
N ASN A 227 22.74 9.47 21.53
CA ASN A 227 22.59 8.06 21.18
C ASN A 227 21.93 7.24 22.29
N GLU A 228 22.04 7.67 23.56
CA GLU A 228 21.47 6.93 24.68
C GLU A 228 19.94 7.08 24.72
N ASN A 229 19.48 8.31 24.56
CA ASN A 229 18.03 8.61 24.55
C ASN A 229 17.41 8.56 23.14
N LYS A 230 18.22 8.37 22.10
CA LYS A 230 17.82 8.41 20.69
C LYS A 230 17.09 9.70 20.33
N VAL A 231 17.65 10.83 20.75
CA VAL A 231 17.19 12.17 20.44
C VAL A 231 18.22 12.87 19.56
N ALA A 232 17.76 13.53 18.53
CA ALA A 232 18.58 14.36 17.65
C ALA A 232 18.04 15.79 17.67
N LYS A 233 18.85 16.72 18.12
CA LYS A 233 18.56 18.15 18.05
C LYS A 233 19.19 18.73 16.80
N ILE A 234 18.38 19.39 16.02
CA ILE A 234 18.76 19.93 14.72
C ILE A 234 18.72 21.42 14.79
N TYR A 235 19.83 22.03 14.38
CA TYR A 235 19.95 23.48 14.28
C TYR A 235 19.85 23.89 12.80
N SER A 236 18.99 24.84 12.51
CA SER A 236 18.76 25.26 11.13
C SER A 236 18.27 26.72 11.05
N GLU A 237 18.43 27.31 9.88
CA GLU A 237 17.88 28.62 9.56
C GLU A 237 16.34 28.58 9.55
N GLU A 238 15.72 29.71 9.83
CA GLU A 238 14.25 29.82 9.93
C GLU A 238 13.53 29.38 8.65
N ASP A 239 14.08 29.67 7.50
CA ASP A 239 13.53 29.27 6.20
C ASP A 239 13.56 27.75 6.01
N GLN A 240 14.58 27.08 6.55
CA GLN A 240 14.75 25.63 6.44
C GLN A 240 13.84 24.86 7.41
N ILE A 241 13.46 25.44 8.54
CA ILE A 241 12.59 24.81 9.55
C ILE A 241 11.27 24.35 8.92
N ARG A 242 10.69 25.14 8.04
CA ARG A 242 9.47 24.79 7.32
C ARG A 242 9.64 23.55 6.43
N LEU A 243 10.81 23.41 5.81
CA LEU A 243 11.16 22.26 4.96
C LEU A 243 11.43 21.02 5.81
N ILE A 244 12.10 21.18 6.96
CA ILE A 244 12.35 20.10 7.93
C ILE A 244 11.03 19.52 8.43
N ILE A 245 10.12 20.37 8.88
CA ILE A 245 8.81 19.95 9.38
C ILE A 245 7.99 19.36 8.24
N GLY A 246 7.95 20.04 7.10
CA GLY A 246 7.14 19.67 5.95
C GLY A 246 5.64 19.89 6.16
N LYS A 247 4.85 19.51 5.16
CA LYS A 247 3.38 19.60 5.22
C LYS A 247 2.85 18.73 6.36
N GLU A 248 2.07 19.30 7.29
CA GLU A 248 1.47 18.60 8.43
C GLU A 248 2.47 17.84 9.33
N GLY A 249 3.75 18.25 9.29
CA GLY A 249 4.81 17.56 10.02
C GLY A 249 5.22 16.21 9.45
N GLN A 250 4.87 15.91 8.22
CA GLN A 250 5.12 14.60 7.60
C GLN A 250 6.59 14.33 7.40
N ASN A 251 7.37 15.33 6.95
CA ASN A 251 8.78 15.11 6.65
C ASN A 251 9.57 14.71 7.90
N ILE A 252 9.39 15.45 8.99
CA ILE A 252 10.06 15.17 10.27
C ILE A 252 9.59 13.84 10.89
N LYS A 253 8.28 13.55 10.85
CA LYS A 253 7.74 12.28 11.37
C LYS A 253 8.24 11.07 10.60
N LEU A 254 8.32 11.16 9.27
CA LEU A 254 8.86 10.10 8.42
C LEU A 254 10.36 9.92 8.65
N ALA A 255 11.11 11.02 8.77
CA ALA A 255 12.53 10.97 9.07
C ALA A 255 12.78 10.34 10.46
N SER A 256 12.03 10.76 11.47
CA SER A 256 12.09 10.18 12.82
C SER A 256 11.79 8.67 12.81
N LYS A 257 10.73 8.25 12.10
CA LYS A 257 10.36 6.83 11.98
C LYS A 257 11.42 6.02 11.23
N LEU A 258 12.01 6.59 10.17
CA LEU A 258 13.01 5.92 9.36
C LEU A 258 14.35 5.75 10.09
N THR A 259 14.78 6.79 10.80
CA THR A 259 16.07 6.81 11.49
C THR A 259 16.01 6.20 12.90
N GLY A 260 14.81 6.13 13.49
CA GLY A 260 14.60 5.66 14.85
C GLY A 260 15.02 6.66 15.94
N PHE A 261 15.28 7.93 15.55
CA PHE A 261 15.57 9.02 16.47
C PHE A 261 14.37 9.95 16.60
N GLN A 262 14.12 10.45 17.80
CA GLN A 262 13.24 11.59 18.00
C GLN A 262 13.98 12.83 17.51
N ILE A 263 13.37 13.57 16.59
CA ILE A 263 13.98 14.74 15.95
C ILE A 263 13.34 15.98 16.53
N ASP A 264 14.13 16.79 17.22
CA ASP A 264 13.74 18.08 17.75
C ASP A 264 14.44 19.18 16.96
N VAL A 265 13.72 20.26 16.62
CA VAL A 265 14.24 21.33 15.78
C VAL A 265 14.34 22.61 16.61
N ASP A 266 15.56 23.09 16.76
CA ASP A 266 15.87 24.34 17.43
C ASP A 266 16.36 25.40 16.42
N ARG A 267 16.09 26.67 16.74
CA ARG A 267 16.65 27.81 16.02
C ARG A 267 18.05 28.07 16.55
N LEU A 268 19.02 28.29 15.68
CA LEU A 268 20.23 28.97 16.10
C LEU A 268 19.84 30.39 16.50
N GLN A 269 19.79 30.66 17.79
CA GLN A 269 19.93 32.03 18.27
C GLN A 269 21.35 32.43 17.91
N ASN A 270 21.50 33.32 16.92
CA ASN A 270 22.74 34.08 16.82
C ASN A 270 22.88 34.76 18.16
N GLU A 271 23.81 34.33 18.98
CA GLU A 271 24.37 35.16 20.02
C GLU A 271 25.08 36.33 19.27
N GLU A 272 24.29 37.31 18.86
CA GLU A 272 24.84 38.64 18.65
C GLU A 272 25.41 39.03 20.01
N LYS A 273 26.72 39.12 20.04
CA LYS A 273 27.45 39.73 21.13
C LYS A 273 26.76 41.04 21.47
N ASP A 274 26.11 41.10 22.61
CA ASP A 274 25.86 42.32 23.32
C ASP A 274 27.24 42.93 23.65
N GLU A 275 27.79 43.68 22.73
CA GLU A 275 28.83 44.67 23.05
C GLU A 275 28.14 45.78 23.84
N ASP A 276 28.53 45.78 25.11
CA ASP A 276 28.25 46.83 26.09
C ASP A 276 28.24 48.21 25.41
N VAL A 277 27.06 48.82 25.31
CA VAL A 277 26.91 50.25 25.14
C VAL A 277 26.59 50.79 26.53
N GLU A 278 27.66 51.35 27.13
CA GLU A 278 27.58 52.13 28.35
C GLU A 278 26.55 53.28 28.16
N ASP A 279 25.62 53.35 29.07
CA ASP A 279 24.65 54.42 29.27
C ASP A 279 25.42 55.73 29.48
N GLU A 280 25.25 56.67 28.54
CA GLU A 280 25.41 58.09 28.83
C GLU A 280 24.00 58.70 28.96
N ASP A 281 23.63 58.97 30.24
CA ASP A 281 22.51 59.78 30.63
C ASP A 281 22.64 61.18 30.07
N GLU A 282 21.70 61.62 29.27
CA GLU A 282 21.37 63.05 29.12
C GLU A 282 19.86 63.26 29.32
N ASP A 283 19.56 63.87 30.47
CA ASP A 283 18.33 64.54 30.81
C ASP A 283 17.92 65.58 29.75
N ILE A 284 16.69 65.51 29.23
CA ILE A 284 15.97 66.66 28.76
C ILE A 284 14.49 66.55 29.13
N GLU A 285 14.10 67.58 29.80
CA GLU A 285 12.84 67.89 30.44
C GLU A 285 11.60 67.80 29.54
N SER A 286 10.52 67.46 30.23
CA SER A 286 9.11 67.58 29.91
C SER A 286 8.64 68.91 29.30
N GLU A 287 7.80 68.85 28.28
CA GLU A 287 6.72 69.79 28.10
C GLU A 287 5.43 69.07 27.66
N GLU A 288 4.45 69.19 28.56
CA GLU A 288 3.05 68.92 28.29
C GLU A 288 2.51 69.94 27.30
N MET A 289 1.70 69.51 26.34
CA MET A 289 0.52 70.28 25.94
C MET A 289 -0.59 69.38 25.38
N THR A 290 -1.70 69.60 25.98
CA THR A 290 -3.05 69.12 25.90
C THR A 290 -3.75 69.35 24.57
N ASP A 291 -4.74 68.42 24.35
CA ASP A 291 -6.09 68.60 23.78
C ASP A 291 -6.29 68.76 22.27
N GLU A 292 -7.16 68.01 21.79
CA GLU A 292 -8.54 67.99 21.47
C GLU A 292 -8.85 67.18 20.18
N GLU A 293 -9.69 66.15 20.35
CA GLU A 293 -10.94 65.85 19.66
C GLU A 293 -11.07 66.24 18.18
N THR A 294 -11.34 65.24 17.35
CA THR A 294 -12.64 65.14 16.64
C THR A 294 -12.73 63.87 15.77
N THR A 295 -13.75 63.15 16.04
CA THR A 295 -14.51 62.21 15.21
C THR A 295 -14.61 62.61 13.73
N GLU A 296 -14.56 61.58 12.86
CA GLU A 296 -15.57 61.34 11.83
C GLU A 296 -15.18 60.14 10.94
N THR A 297 -16.01 59.13 11.00
CA THR A 297 -16.30 58.22 9.90
C THR A 297 -17.19 58.91 8.89
N PRO A 298 -17.09 58.61 7.60
CA PRO A 298 -18.24 57.96 6.95
C PRO A 298 -17.85 56.89 5.95
N GLU A 299 -18.58 55.74 6.00
CA GLU A 299 -19.60 55.25 5.09
C GLU A 299 -19.27 55.19 3.60
N THR A 300 -19.31 53.90 3.14
CA THR A 300 -19.95 53.36 1.95
C THR A 300 -19.97 54.15 0.63
N GLU A 301 -19.52 53.50 -0.42
CA GLU A 301 -20.24 53.50 -1.69
C GLU A 301 -19.94 52.19 -2.50
N GLU A 302 -21.04 51.45 -2.64
CA GLU A 302 -21.25 50.47 -3.71
C GLU A 302 -21.37 51.21 -5.04
N VAL A 303 -20.72 50.67 -6.09
CA VAL A 303 -21.18 50.94 -7.46
C VAL A 303 -21.27 49.61 -8.22
N LYS A 304 -22.53 49.27 -8.49
CA LYS A 304 -23.02 48.39 -9.55
C LYS A 304 -22.86 49.07 -10.90
N SER A 305 -22.54 48.30 -11.93
CA SER A 305 -23.07 48.36 -13.30
C SER A 305 -22.63 47.11 -14.02
N GLU A 306 -23.53 46.17 -14.27
CA GLU A 306 -24.44 46.00 -15.42
C GLU A 306 -23.72 45.79 -16.74
N GLU A 307 -23.89 44.53 -17.20
CA GLU A 307 -24.41 44.02 -18.48
C GLU A 307 -23.76 44.49 -19.78
N THR A 308 -23.33 43.53 -20.58
CA THR A 308 -23.94 43.27 -21.91
C THR A 308 -23.66 41.89 -22.42
N VAL A 309 -24.74 41.30 -22.88
CA VAL A 309 -25.01 40.06 -23.59
C VAL A 309 -24.55 40.14 -25.06
N SER A 310 -24.08 39.05 -25.63
CA SER A 310 -24.33 38.58 -27.00
C SER A 310 -23.66 37.19 -27.13
N ASP A 311 -24.34 36.12 -27.13
CA ASP A 311 -25.26 35.51 -28.12
C ASP A 311 -24.58 35.33 -29.49
N GLU A 312 -24.24 34.07 -29.77
CA GLU A 312 -24.39 33.42 -31.09
C GLU A 312 -23.84 32.00 -31.05
N ALA A 313 -24.74 31.06 -31.05
CA ALA A 313 -24.56 29.75 -31.68
C ALA A 313 -25.11 29.83 -33.10
N PRO A 314 -24.65 29.03 -34.06
CA PRO A 314 -25.56 28.06 -34.67
C PRO A 314 -24.92 26.68 -34.84
N ALA A 315 -25.67 25.62 -34.53
CA ALA A 315 -26.49 24.77 -35.39
C ALA A 315 -25.71 23.88 -36.36
N ALA A 316 -25.70 22.61 -36.00
CA ALA A 316 -26.21 21.44 -36.70
C ALA A 316 -25.91 21.29 -38.21
N GLU A 317 -25.33 20.16 -38.56
CA GLU A 317 -25.77 19.37 -39.73
C GLU A 317 -25.50 17.87 -39.49
N GLU A 318 -26.61 17.17 -39.44
CA GLU A 318 -26.77 15.74 -39.69
C GLU A 318 -26.35 15.41 -41.11
N THR A 319 -25.74 14.27 -41.32
CA THR A 319 -26.07 13.42 -42.47
C THR A 319 -25.93 11.96 -42.09
N THR A 320 -27.05 11.35 -42.10
CA THR A 320 -27.45 9.96 -42.20
C THR A 320 -26.93 9.28 -43.47
N GLU A 321 -27.02 7.98 -43.40
CA GLU A 321 -27.23 6.91 -44.40
C GLU A 321 -26.11 5.88 -44.37
N GLU A 322 -26.44 4.68 -43.88
CA GLU A 322 -27.08 3.51 -44.52
C GLU A 322 -26.10 2.78 -45.43
N GLU A 323 -25.79 1.56 -45.18
CA GLU A 323 -26.46 0.32 -45.54
C GLU A 323 -25.54 -0.89 -45.19
N THR A 324 -26.12 -1.90 -44.60
CA THR A 324 -25.80 -3.31 -44.77
C THR A 324 -26.45 -3.78 -46.12
N PRO A 325 -26.14 -4.89 -46.76
CA PRO A 325 -26.17 -6.23 -46.20
C PRO A 325 -25.24 -7.29 -46.83
N ALA A 326 -25.11 -8.40 -46.12
CA ALA A 326 -25.30 -9.82 -46.43
C ALA A 326 -24.66 -10.52 -47.66
N GLU A 327 -24.49 -11.79 -47.39
CA GLU A 327 -24.42 -12.99 -48.22
C GLU A 327 -23.02 -13.52 -48.53
N ASP A 328 -22.70 -14.65 -47.96
CA ASP A 328 -23.12 -16.03 -48.20
C ASP A 328 -22.23 -16.75 -49.24
N THR A 329 -21.82 -17.90 -48.90
CA THR A 329 -21.49 -19.14 -49.61
C THR A 329 -20.19 -19.76 -49.13
N ASP A 330 -20.32 -20.83 -48.38
CA ASP A 330 -20.56 -22.23 -48.76
C ASP A 330 -19.35 -23.01 -49.30
N LYS A 331 -19.09 -24.12 -48.56
CA LYS A 331 -18.60 -25.42 -49.05
C LYS A 331 -17.12 -25.64 -49.37
N LYS A 332 -16.53 -26.55 -48.66
CA LYS A 332 -16.30 -28.00 -48.90
C LYS A 332 -15.10 -28.45 -48.05
N GLU A 333 -15.27 -29.43 -47.19
CA GLU A 333 -15.09 -30.90 -47.37
C GLU A 333 -13.82 -31.33 -48.11
N GLU A 334 -13.06 -32.10 -47.40
CA GLU A 334 -12.49 -33.42 -47.60
C GLU A 334 -11.15 -33.50 -46.85
N ALA A 335 -10.99 -34.28 -45.81
CA ALA A 335 -10.90 -35.73 -45.70
C ALA A 335 -9.55 -36.29 -46.16
N VAL A 336 -9.03 -37.10 -45.24
CA VAL A 336 -8.24 -38.35 -45.48
C VAL A 336 -6.73 -38.21 -45.50
N ASN A 337 -6.06 -38.76 -44.58
CA ASN A 337 -5.41 -40.06 -44.43
C ASN A 337 -4.11 -39.99 -43.59
N GLU A 338 -4.06 -40.77 -42.56
CA GLU A 338 -3.21 -41.93 -42.27
C GLU A 338 -1.82 -42.01 -42.94
N SER A 339 -0.86 -42.17 -42.09
CA SER A 339 0.11 -43.29 -42.01
C SER A 339 1.18 -42.91 -40.99
N GLU A 340 1.26 -43.64 -39.88
CA GLU A 340 2.08 -44.81 -39.60
C GLU A 340 3.59 -44.61 -39.82
N ASP A 341 4.26 -45.00 -38.71
CA ASP A 341 5.60 -45.59 -38.63
C ASP A 341 6.84 -44.67 -38.59
N LYS A 342 7.40 -44.50 -37.46
CA LYS A 342 8.53 -45.27 -36.86
C LYS A 342 8.85 -44.77 -35.47
#